data_a68e4d066766220a0e0453a12dfa6e93
#
_entry.id   a68e4d066766220a0e0453a12dfa6e93
#
_cell.length_a   1.000
_cell.length_b   1.000
_cell.length_c   1.000
_cell.angle_alpha   90.00
_cell.angle_beta   90.00
_cell.angle_gamma   90.00
#
_symmetry.space_group_name_H-M   'P 1'
#
loop_
_entity.id
_entity.type
_entity.pdbx_description
1 polymer ?
#
loop_
_entity_poly.entity_id
_entity_poly.type
_entity_poly.pdbx_seq_one_letter_code
_entity_poly.pdbx_strand_id
1 'polypeptide(L)'
;MRQCASKFFKTAESGVDKVVSSCEKNPSVHLRYMNFLRQRKTALDAPLYAVSAGRSMIEMLGVLAIVGVLSVGGIAGYSKAMEKWKINKTVEGYSMLVYGMLEHLEDLRKSTTAETNIDTETLLAINAIPKSWVNKDNNLRLNIVDSYNNQARVWLHKGYIIIDIYLSTPTTNDKGGLVTENNSVALCRELFTNLFLPLHAAAAETSVYVAGKHGYSFWGDKYCSGDAERCMNNATPVQINEACNTCGKTGDLCNFNILF
;
A
#
# COMPACT_ATOMS: atom_id res chain seq x y z
N MET A 1 34.61 5.33 25.70
CA MET A 1 33.25 5.47 26.27
C MET A 1 32.12 5.43 25.26
N ARG A 2 32.23 6.00 24.06
CA ARG A 2 31.13 5.97 23.04
C ARG A 2 30.90 4.59 22.42
N GLN A 3 31.84 3.67 22.43
CA GLN A 3 31.67 2.33 21.82
C GLN A 3 30.90 1.32 22.69
N CYS A 4 30.89 1.47 24.02
CA CYS A 4 30.09 0.59 24.89
C CYS A 4 28.60 1.00 24.91
N ALA A 5 28.28 2.30 24.83
CA ALA A 5 26.92 2.78 24.86
C ALA A 5 26.12 2.45 23.56
N SER A 6 26.80 2.39 22.40
CA SER A 6 26.15 2.09 21.12
C SER A 6 25.81 0.60 20.94
N LYS A 7 26.49 -0.30 21.65
CA LYS A 7 26.17 -1.73 21.64
C LYS A 7 25.00 -2.10 22.55
N PHE A 8 24.73 -1.29 23.58
CA PHE A 8 23.60 -1.53 24.50
C PHE A 8 22.23 -1.26 23.87
N PHE A 9 22.16 -0.38 22.87
CA PHE A 9 20.89 -0.03 22.22
C PHE A 9 20.48 -1.00 21.10
N LYS A 10 21.37 -1.88 20.64
CA LYS A 10 21.12 -2.81 19.52
C LYS A 10 20.77 -4.24 19.91
N THR A 11 20.83 -4.60 21.20
CA THR A 11 20.63 -5.98 21.65
C THR A 11 19.63 -6.07 22.80
N ALA A 12 18.43 -5.52 22.62
CA ALA A 12 17.36 -5.66 23.59
C ALA A 12 16.62 -7.01 23.52
N GLU A 13 16.99 -7.93 22.62
CA GLU A 13 16.27 -9.18 22.40
C GLU A 13 17.06 -10.49 22.53
N SER A 14 18.36 -10.47 22.84
CA SER A 14 19.06 -11.74 23.07
C SER A 14 20.19 -11.61 24.09
N GLY A 15 19.92 -12.06 25.31
CA GLY A 15 20.92 -12.55 26.26
C GLY A 15 21.86 -11.52 26.87
N VAL A 16 21.45 -11.00 28.01
CA VAL A 16 22.22 -10.08 28.89
C VAL A 16 23.59 -10.66 29.30
N ASP A 17 23.74 -11.99 29.31
CA ASP A 17 24.93 -12.68 29.85
C ASP A 17 26.21 -12.55 28.99
N LYS A 18 26.09 -12.31 27.69
CA LYS A 18 27.27 -12.18 26.81
C LYS A 18 27.93 -10.80 26.82
N VAL A 19 27.21 -9.78 27.28
CA VAL A 19 27.72 -8.40 27.32
C VAL A 19 28.53 -8.15 28.62
N VAL A 20 28.19 -8.84 29.69
CA VAL A 20 28.88 -8.69 31.01
C VAL A 20 30.33 -9.20 30.94
N SER A 21 30.60 -10.28 30.22
CA SER A 21 31.94 -10.87 30.16
C SER A 21 32.99 -10.05 29.41
N SER A 22 32.55 -9.11 28.57
CA SER A 22 33.46 -8.29 27.75
C SER A 22 33.91 -6.99 28.43
N CYS A 23 33.23 -6.56 29.50
CA CYS A 23 33.57 -5.36 30.27
C CYS A 23 34.37 -5.62 31.53
N GLU A 24 34.62 -6.90 31.88
CA GLU A 24 35.25 -7.32 33.13
C GLU A 24 36.80 -7.06 33.19
N LYS A 25 37.40 -6.67 32.09
CA LYS A 25 38.87 -6.48 32.00
C LYS A 25 39.39 -5.10 32.39
N ASN A 26 38.50 -4.18 32.88
CA ASN A 26 38.98 -2.85 33.28
C ASN A 26 38.45 -2.45 34.66
N PRO A 27 39.30 -2.53 35.72
CA PRO A 27 38.86 -2.34 37.12
C PRO A 27 38.31 -0.96 37.44
N SER A 28 38.68 0.06 36.67
CA SER A 28 38.16 1.43 36.89
C SER A 28 36.71 1.61 36.41
N VAL A 29 36.27 0.78 35.47
CA VAL A 29 34.89 0.80 34.96
C VAL A 29 33.97 0.04 35.91
N HIS A 30 34.46 -1.05 36.51
CA HIS A 30 33.73 -1.88 37.47
C HIS A 30 33.34 -1.08 38.74
N LEU A 31 34.27 -0.28 39.27
CA LEU A 31 34.02 0.53 40.46
C LEU A 31 32.94 1.62 40.21
N ARG A 32 32.95 2.24 39.02
CA ARG A 32 31.96 3.25 38.68
C ARG A 32 30.57 2.66 38.46
N TYR A 33 30.51 1.45 37.90
CA TYR A 33 29.25 0.76 37.69
C TYR A 33 28.63 0.29 39.00
N MET A 34 29.44 -0.24 39.94
CA MET A 34 28.95 -0.63 41.26
C MET A 34 28.48 0.57 42.09
N ASN A 35 29.14 1.72 41.98
CA ASN A 35 28.69 2.95 42.64
C ASN A 35 27.36 3.48 42.02
N PHE A 36 27.18 3.35 40.72
CA PHE A 36 25.92 3.71 40.05
C PHE A 36 24.75 2.81 40.48
N LEU A 37 24.97 1.50 40.61
CA LEU A 37 23.98 0.55 41.10
C LEU A 37 23.71 0.75 42.59
N ARG A 38 24.72 1.14 43.40
CA ARG A 38 24.55 1.45 44.83
C ARG A 38 23.70 2.71 45.02
N GLN A 39 23.89 3.74 44.21
CA GLN A 39 23.07 4.93 44.25
C GLN A 39 21.58 4.66 43.85
N ARG A 40 21.37 3.70 42.91
CA ARG A 40 20.01 3.30 42.59
C ARG A 40 19.30 2.50 43.67
N LYS A 41 20.03 1.68 44.46
CA LYS A 41 19.44 0.94 45.57
C LYS A 41 18.99 1.89 46.69
N THR A 42 19.76 2.93 47.00
CA THR A 42 19.35 3.90 48.01
C THR A 42 18.13 4.76 47.59
N ALA A 43 17.90 4.91 46.31
CA ALA A 43 16.70 5.58 45.80
C ALA A 43 15.44 4.67 45.79
N LEU A 44 15.62 3.33 45.79
CA LEU A 44 14.51 2.37 45.88
C LEU A 44 14.10 2.05 47.31
N ASP A 45 14.99 2.30 48.31
CA ASP A 45 14.70 2.06 49.73
C ASP A 45 14.11 3.29 50.46
N ALA A 46 13.78 4.35 49.76
CA ALA A 46 12.89 5.38 50.29
C ALA A 46 11.57 4.69 50.61
N PRO A 47 11.08 4.75 51.89
CA PRO A 47 9.82 4.15 52.22
C PRO A 47 8.78 4.79 51.30
N LEU A 48 8.23 3.98 50.40
CA LEU A 48 6.98 4.28 49.75
C LEU A 48 5.92 4.32 50.85
N TYR A 49 5.87 5.42 51.60
CA TYR A 49 4.64 5.87 52.18
C TYR A 49 3.72 6.10 50.98
N ALA A 50 3.12 5.01 50.54
CA ALA A 50 1.93 5.10 49.76
C ALA A 50 0.95 5.92 50.61
N VAL A 51 0.95 7.23 50.39
CA VAL A 51 -0.22 8.03 50.63
C VAL A 51 -1.24 7.41 49.66
N SER A 52 -1.95 6.39 50.18
CA SER A 52 -3.23 5.97 49.61
C SER A 52 -4.22 7.09 49.99
N ALA A 53 -3.95 8.29 49.47
CA ALA A 53 -4.97 9.27 49.22
C ALA A 53 -5.95 8.55 48.32
N GLY A 54 -7.05 8.05 48.89
CA GLY A 54 -8.13 7.45 48.13
C GLY A 54 -8.46 8.43 47.02
N ARG A 55 -8.01 8.10 45.78
CA ARG A 55 -8.36 8.89 44.60
C ARG A 55 -9.86 9.00 44.58
N SER A 56 -10.37 10.23 44.66
CA SER A 56 -11.80 10.48 44.60
C SER A 56 -12.38 9.71 43.42
N MET A 57 -13.52 9.04 43.60
CA MET A 57 -14.22 8.35 42.48
C MET A 57 -14.38 9.27 41.27
N ILE A 58 -14.53 10.56 41.50
CA ILE A 58 -14.61 11.60 40.45
C ILE A 58 -13.30 11.72 39.67
N GLU A 59 -12.14 11.66 40.34
CA GLU A 59 -10.84 11.68 39.64
C GLU A 59 -10.62 10.46 38.78
N MET A 60 -11.01 9.28 39.28
CA MET A 60 -10.94 8.04 38.47
C MET A 60 -11.87 8.08 37.28
N LEU A 61 -13.09 8.58 37.44
CA LEU A 61 -14.04 8.76 36.35
C LEU A 61 -13.52 9.78 35.31
N GLY A 62 -12.92 10.88 35.79
CA GLY A 62 -12.30 11.88 34.90
C GLY A 62 -11.16 11.31 34.04
N VAL A 63 -10.26 10.52 34.64
CA VAL A 63 -9.17 9.88 33.93
C VAL A 63 -9.71 8.86 32.92
N LEU A 64 -10.68 8.03 33.31
CA LEU A 64 -11.30 7.04 32.39
C LEU A 64 -12.02 7.73 31.23
N ALA A 65 -12.68 8.86 31.44
CA ALA A 65 -13.31 9.62 30.37
C ALA A 65 -12.28 10.16 29.39
N ILE A 66 -11.17 10.73 29.86
CA ILE A 66 -10.09 11.24 29.01
C ILE A 66 -9.45 10.10 28.21
N VAL A 67 -9.11 8.98 28.86
CA VAL A 67 -8.54 7.81 28.19
C VAL A 67 -9.51 7.25 27.16
N GLY A 68 -10.81 7.20 27.48
CA GLY A 68 -11.85 6.76 26.54
C GLY A 68 -11.89 7.62 25.28
N VAL A 69 -11.90 8.94 25.39
CA VAL A 69 -11.91 9.87 24.26
C VAL A 69 -10.62 9.76 23.43
N LEU A 70 -9.46 9.71 24.09
CA LEU A 70 -8.16 9.56 23.41
C LEU A 70 -8.04 8.22 22.68
N SER A 71 -8.57 7.15 23.28
CA SER A 71 -8.55 5.82 22.66
C SER A 71 -9.39 5.77 21.38
N VAL A 72 -10.61 6.30 21.42
CA VAL A 72 -11.49 6.35 20.22
C VAL A 72 -10.88 7.23 19.14
N GLY A 73 -10.37 8.41 19.49
CA GLY A 73 -9.69 9.31 18.55
C GLY A 73 -8.43 8.69 17.94
N GLY A 74 -7.64 8.00 18.78
CA GLY A 74 -6.43 7.29 18.34
C GLY A 74 -6.74 6.16 17.35
N ILE A 75 -7.75 5.34 17.62
CA ILE A 75 -8.16 4.24 16.73
C ILE A 75 -8.66 4.78 15.38
N ALA A 76 -9.49 5.82 15.39
CA ALA A 76 -10.02 6.43 14.17
C ALA A 76 -8.90 7.06 13.32
N GLY A 77 -7.94 7.74 13.96
CA GLY A 77 -6.76 8.29 13.27
C GLY A 77 -5.85 7.22 12.68
N TYR A 78 -5.59 6.16 13.44
CA TYR A 78 -4.80 5.02 13.00
C TYR A 78 -5.45 4.31 11.80
N SER A 79 -6.76 4.07 11.83
CA SER A 79 -7.48 3.43 10.74
C SER A 79 -7.34 4.20 9.43
N LYS A 80 -7.53 5.55 9.47
CA LYS A 80 -7.33 6.40 8.29
C LYS A 80 -5.89 6.42 7.79
N ALA A 81 -4.92 6.43 8.70
CA ALA A 81 -3.51 6.38 8.34
C ALA A 81 -3.15 5.06 7.66
N MET A 82 -3.66 3.94 8.17
CA MET A 82 -3.46 2.61 7.59
C MET A 82 -4.12 2.47 6.23
N GLU A 83 -5.33 3.03 6.03
CA GLU A 83 -5.98 3.05 4.72
C GLU A 83 -5.12 3.80 3.69
N LYS A 84 -4.67 5.02 4.02
CA LYS A 84 -3.77 5.79 3.14
C LYS A 84 -2.47 5.04 2.84
N TRP A 85 -1.89 4.42 3.85
CA TRP A 85 -0.68 3.62 3.68
C TRP A 85 -0.90 2.46 2.70
N LYS A 86 -2.00 1.74 2.83
CA LYS A 86 -2.39 0.65 1.92
C LYS A 86 -2.53 1.16 0.50
N ILE A 87 -3.27 2.23 0.29
CA ILE A 87 -3.48 2.85 -1.02
C ILE A 87 -2.13 3.22 -1.65
N ASN A 88 -1.25 3.92 -0.91
CA ASN A 88 0.06 4.31 -1.41
C ASN A 88 0.93 3.10 -1.80
N LYS A 89 0.90 2.03 -1.00
CA LYS A 89 1.63 0.79 -1.31
C LYS A 89 1.07 0.09 -2.55
N THR A 90 -0.23 0.12 -2.75
CA THR A 90 -0.86 -0.40 -3.97
C THR A 90 -0.41 0.41 -5.19
N VAL A 91 -0.48 1.73 -5.14
CA VAL A 91 -0.03 2.61 -6.23
C VAL A 91 1.45 2.41 -6.55
N GLU A 92 2.31 2.29 -5.53
CA GLU A 92 3.74 1.99 -5.70
C GLU A 92 3.96 0.66 -6.44
N GLY A 93 3.22 -0.38 -6.07
CA GLY A 93 3.31 -1.69 -6.72
C GLY A 93 2.84 -1.66 -8.18
N TYR A 94 1.74 -0.99 -8.48
CA TYR A 94 1.29 -0.81 -9.86
C TYR A 94 2.19 0.13 -10.66
N SER A 95 2.84 1.09 -10.02
CA SER A 95 3.87 1.90 -10.67
C SER A 95 5.04 1.04 -11.14
N MET A 96 5.49 0.09 -10.31
CA MET A 96 6.52 -0.86 -10.69
C MET A 96 6.10 -1.70 -11.89
N LEU A 97 4.86 -2.21 -11.92
CA LEU A 97 4.31 -2.94 -13.05
C LEU A 97 4.33 -2.10 -14.33
N VAL A 98 3.77 -0.89 -14.27
CA VAL A 98 3.66 -0.01 -15.45
C VAL A 98 5.05 0.39 -15.97
N TYR A 99 5.95 0.83 -15.10
CA TYR A 99 7.31 1.23 -15.53
C TYR A 99 8.12 0.04 -16.05
N GLY A 100 8.02 -1.14 -15.42
CA GLY A 100 8.64 -2.36 -15.94
C GLY A 100 8.11 -2.74 -17.33
N MET A 101 6.82 -2.56 -17.58
CA MET A 101 6.24 -2.78 -18.91
C MET A 101 6.72 -1.74 -19.92
N LEU A 102 6.83 -0.47 -19.56
CA LEU A 102 7.31 0.59 -20.44
C LEU A 102 8.78 0.40 -20.84
N GLU A 103 9.62 -0.07 -19.92
CA GLU A 103 11.02 -0.36 -20.18
C GLU A 103 11.19 -1.46 -21.26
N HIS A 104 10.28 -2.42 -21.32
CA HIS A 104 10.30 -3.54 -22.24
C HIS A 104 9.24 -3.46 -23.35
N LEU A 105 8.62 -2.30 -23.55
CA LEU A 105 7.46 -2.09 -24.40
C LEU A 105 7.66 -2.60 -25.84
N GLU A 106 8.76 -2.23 -26.47
CA GLU A 106 9.06 -2.60 -27.85
C GLU A 106 9.33 -4.10 -28.04
N ASP A 107 9.98 -4.73 -27.07
CA ASP A 107 10.29 -6.17 -27.14
C ASP A 107 9.03 -7.00 -26.91
N LEU A 108 8.17 -6.56 -26.01
CA LEU A 108 6.87 -7.19 -25.76
C LEU A 108 5.94 -7.06 -26.96
N ARG A 109 5.91 -5.92 -27.63
CA ARG A 109 5.13 -5.74 -28.88
C ARG A 109 5.59 -6.64 -30.00
N LYS A 110 6.91 -6.89 -30.13
CA LYS A 110 7.48 -7.75 -31.14
C LYS A 110 7.27 -9.24 -30.85
N SER A 111 7.19 -9.60 -29.59
CA SER A 111 7.10 -11.00 -29.15
C SER A 111 5.76 -11.66 -29.47
N THR A 112 4.71 -10.86 -29.74
CA THR A 112 3.36 -11.38 -29.92
C THR A 112 2.57 -10.58 -30.96
N THR A 113 2.07 -11.26 -31.98
CA THR A 113 1.19 -10.68 -33.03
C THR A 113 -0.30 -10.91 -32.75
N ALA A 114 -0.65 -11.71 -31.76
CA ALA A 114 -2.02 -12.12 -31.43
C ALA A 114 -2.49 -11.48 -30.12
N GLU A 115 -3.81 -11.42 -29.92
CA GLU A 115 -4.43 -11.06 -28.65
C GLU A 115 -4.06 -12.10 -27.58
N THR A 116 -3.06 -11.80 -26.77
CA THR A 116 -2.49 -12.76 -25.81
C THR A 116 -2.21 -12.09 -24.48
N ASN A 117 -2.55 -12.78 -23.38
CA ASN A 117 -2.11 -12.37 -22.07
C ASN A 117 -0.60 -12.58 -21.92
N ILE A 118 0.08 -11.60 -21.35
CA ILE A 118 1.47 -11.74 -20.94
C ILE A 118 1.46 -12.57 -19.64
N ASP A 119 2.20 -13.66 -19.65
CA ASP A 119 2.27 -14.54 -18.49
C ASP A 119 3.06 -13.94 -17.33
N THR A 120 2.79 -14.45 -16.13
CA THR A 120 3.43 -13.95 -14.91
C THR A 120 4.92 -14.29 -14.83
N GLU A 121 5.39 -15.32 -15.53
CA GLU A 121 6.81 -15.69 -15.59
C GLU A 121 7.59 -14.63 -16.34
N THR A 122 7.06 -14.17 -17.48
CA THR A 122 7.61 -13.05 -18.24
C THR A 122 7.66 -11.77 -17.40
N LEU A 123 6.57 -11.43 -16.70
CA LEU A 123 6.52 -10.24 -15.84
C LEU A 123 7.50 -10.33 -14.65
N LEU A 124 7.73 -11.51 -14.11
CA LEU A 124 8.75 -11.74 -13.10
C LEU A 124 10.17 -11.61 -13.66
N ALA A 125 10.41 -12.15 -14.85
CA ALA A 125 11.72 -12.11 -15.50
C ALA A 125 12.19 -10.68 -15.78
N ILE A 126 11.26 -9.79 -16.14
CA ILE A 126 11.54 -8.36 -16.36
C ILE A 126 11.39 -7.52 -15.05
N ASN A 127 11.23 -8.16 -13.90
CA ASN A 127 11.01 -7.50 -12.60
C ASN A 127 9.84 -6.51 -12.56
N ALA A 128 8.84 -6.67 -13.41
CA ALA A 128 7.66 -5.80 -13.44
C ALA A 128 6.70 -6.07 -12.26
N ILE A 129 6.73 -7.27 -11.68
CA ILE A 129 5.93 -7.63 -10.51
C ILE A 129 6.76 -8.33 -9.43
N PRO A 130 6.41 -8.18 -8.14
CA PRO A 130 7.01 -8.97 -7.07
C PRO A 130 6.49 -10.41 -7.10
N LYS A 131 7.31 -11.37 -6.63
CA LYS A 131 6.92 -12.80 -6.55
C LYS A 131 5.66 -13.03 -5.72
N SER A 132 5.37 -12.18 -4.75
CA SER A 132 4.18 -12.26 -3.90
C SER A 132 2.87 -11.96 -4.64
N TRP A 133 2.93 -11.36 -5.82
CA TRP A 133 1.76 -11.01 -6.62
C TRP A 133 1.33 -12.11 -7.60
N VAL A 134 2.12 -13.17 -7.73
CA VAL A 134 1.78 -14.30 -8.59
C VAL A 134 0.67 -15.12 -7.94
N ASN A 135 -0.48 -15.16 -8.59
CA ASN A 135 -1.56 -16.03 -8.16
C ASN A 135 -1.29 -17.49 -8.59
N LYS A 136 -1.26 -18.38 -7.63
CA LYS A 136 -1.07 -19.82 -7.87
C LYS A 136 -2.40 -20.57 -8.14
N ASP A 137 -3.53 -19.92 -7.96
CA ASP A 137 -4.85 -20.50 -8.23
C ASP A 137 -5.14 -20.41 -9.74
N ASN A 138 -5.03 -21.55 -10.42
CA ASN A 138 -5.28 -21.66 -11.87
C ASN A 138 -6.74 -21.39 -12.28
N ASN A 139 -7.64 -21.17 -11.34
CA ASN A 139 -9.06 -20.89 -11.59
C ASN A 139 -9.38 -19.41 -11.86
N LEU A 140 -8.44 -18.53 -11.60
CA LEU A 140 -8.64 -17.10 -11.83
C LEU A 140 -8.04 -16.70 -13.19
N ARG A 141 -8.85 -16.06 -14.05
CA ARG A 141 -8.43 -15.53 -15.35
C ARG A 141 -7.36 -14.44 -15.25
N LEU A 142 -7.14 -13.94 -14.03
CA LEU A 142 -6.26 -12.82 -13.72
C LEU A 142 -5.11 -13.35 -12.88
N ASN A 143 -3.91 -13.34 -13.44
CA ASN A 143 -2.76 -14.01 -12.85
C ASN A 143 -1.98 -13.18 -11.83
N ILE A 144 -2.33 -11.89 -11.71
CA ILE A 144 -1.67 -10.95 -10.81
C ILE A 144 -2.65 -10.57 -9.71
N VAL A 145 -2.27 -10.80 -8.45
CA VAL A 145 -3.04 -10.41 -7.27
C VAL A 145 -2.12 -9.64 -6.34
N ASP A 146 -2.46 -8.41 -6.03
CA ASP A 146 -1.68 -7.59 -5.11
C ASP A 146 -1.90 -8.00 -3.64
N SER A 147 -1.14 -7.39 -2.73
CA SER A 147 -1.23 -7.69 -1.28
C SER A 147 -2.57 -7.29 -0.64
N TYR A 148 -3.42 -6.58 -1.36
CA TYR A 148 -4.73 -6.10 -0.91
C TYR A 148 -5.89 -6.71 -1.69
N ASN A 149 -5.61 -7.81 -2.41
CA ASN A 149 -6.58 -8.58 -3.15
C ASN A 149 -7.20 -7.84 -4.35
N ASN A 150 -6.52 -6.81 -4.89
CA ASN A 150 -6.85 -6.30 -6.21
C ASN A 150 -6.20 -7.22 -7.26
N GLN A 151 -6.87 -7.37 -8.38
CA GLN A 151 -6.36 -8.21 -9.45
C GLN A 151 -5.93 -7.38 -10.66
N ALA A 152 -4.96 -7.88 -11.40
CA ALA A 152 -4.54 -7.27 -12.63
C ALA A 152 -4.23 -8.32 -13.70
N ARG A 153 -4.24 -7.87 -14.94
CA ARG A 153 -3.70 -8.60 -16.09
C ARG A 153 -2.98 -7.65 -17.02
N VAL A 154 -2.03 -8.19 -17.73
CA VAL A 154 -1.35 -7.51 -18.84
C VAL A 154 -1.58 -8.32 -20.10
N TRP A 155 -2.02 -7.67 -21.17
CA TRP A 155 -2.32 -8.34 -22.42
C TRP A 155 -2.05 -7.46 -23.64
N LEU A 156 -1.86 -8.08 -24.79
CA LEU A 156 -1.70 -7.37 -26.06
C LEU A 156 -3.02 -7.41 -26.84
N HIS A 157 -3.37 -6.27 -27.40
CA HIS A 157 -4.51 -6.14 -28.30
C HIS A 157 -4.20 -5.13 -29.40
N LYS A 158 -4.25 -5.56 -30.65
CA LYS A 158 -4.00 -4.68 -31.83
C LYS A 158 -2.73 -3.84 -31.75
N GLY A 159 -1.67 -4.39 -31.18
CA GLY A 159 -0.38 -3.72 -31.05
C GLY A 159 -0.25 -2.79 -29.82
N TYR A 160 -1.31 -2.69 -29.02
CA TYR A 160 -1.27 -1.99 -27.72
C TYR A 160 -1.01 -2.99 -26.60
N ILE A 161 -0.19 -2.60 -25.65
CA ILE A 161 -0.11 -3.26 -24.34
C ILE A 161 -1.15 -2.64 -23.43
N ILE A 162 -2.01 -3.48 -22.88
CA ILE A 162 -3.09 -3.08 -22.01
C ILE A 162 -2.84 -3.67 -20.63
N ILE A 163 -2.87 -2.81 -19.63
CA ILE A 163 -2.85 -3.20 -18.22
C ILE A 163 -4.24 -2.95 -17.66
N ASP A 164 -4.96 -4.02 -17.32
CA ASP A 164 -6.23 -3.96 -16.62
C ASP A 164 -6.01 -4.14 -15.12
N ILE A 165 -6.58 -3.27 -14.31
CA ILE A 165 -6.54 -3.32 -12.85
C ILE A 165 -7.97 -3.38 -12.34
N TYR A 166 -8.31 -4.44 -11.62
CA TYR A 166 -9.61 -4.66 -10.98
C TYR A 166 -9.50 -4.28 -9.50
N LEU A 167 -10.32 -3.35 -9.05
CA LEU A 167 -10.34 -2.94 -7.65
C LEU A 167 -11.14 -3.95 -6.82
N SER A 168 -10.53 -4.96 -6.34
CA SER A 168 -10.95 -6.16 -5.65
C SER A 168 -10.93 -7.41 -6.54
N THR A 169 -11.08 -8.56 -5.91
CA THR A 169 -11.19 -9.83 -6.64
C THR A 169 -12.58 -9.94 -7.27
N PRO A 170 -12.68 -10.08 -8.60
CA PRO A 170 -13.96 -10.36 -9.22
C PRO A 170 -14.52 -11.70 -8.72
N THR A 171 -15.78 -11.69 -8.32
CA THR A 171 -16.55 -12.87 -7.94
C THR A 171 -17.66 -13.10 -8.94
N THR A 172 -18.24 -14.29 -8.95
CA THR A 172 -19.38 -14.60 -9.82
C THR A 172 -20.67 -14.45 -9.01
N ASN A 173 -21.58 -13.62 -9.49
CA ASN A 173 -22.92 -13.49 -8.89
C ASN A 173 -23.82 -14.70 -9.24
N ASP A 174 -25.00 -14.75 -8.62
CA ASP A 174 -25.98 -15.84 -8.82
C ASP A 174 -26.46 -15.99 -10.27
N LYS A 175 -26.25 -14.98 -11.12
CA LYS A 175 -26.61 -14.97 -12.55
C LYS A 175 -25.43 -15.32 -13.47
N GLY A 176 -24.29 -15.72 -12.89
CA GLY A 176 -23.08 -16.05 -13.64
C GLY A 176 -22.28 -14.84 -14.15
N GLY A 177 -22.67 -13.62 -13.80
CA GLY A 177 -21.96 -12.40 -14.15
C GLY A 177 -20.79 -12.13 -13.17
N LEU A 178 -19.69 -11.58 -13.69
CA LEU A 178 -18.60 -11.11 -12.83
C LEU A 178 -18.97 -9.78 -12.17
N VAL A 179 -18.72 -9.70 -10.88
CA VAL A 179 -18.94 -8.51 -10.05
C VAL A 179 -17.72 -8.25 -9.17
N THR A 180 -17.49 -7.01 -8.78
CA THR A 180 -16.48 -6.66 -7.78
C THR A 180 -17.18 -6.10 -6.55
N GLU A 181 -16.81 -6.63 -5.39
CA GLU A 181 -17.29 -6.10 -4.12
C GLU A 181 -16.30 -5.07 -3.58
N ASN A 182 -16.80 -4.04 -2.89
CA ASN A 182 -16.00 -3.06 -2.18
C ASN A 182 -14.99 -2.27 -3.04
N ASN A 183 -15.40 -1.82 -4.20
CA ASN A 183 -14.58 -0.97 -5.05
C ASN A 183 -14.09 0.29 -4.31
N SER A 184 -12.79 0.46 -4.18
CA SER A 184 -12.19 1.61 -3.51
C SER A 184 -12.11 2.83 -4.43
N VAL A 185 -13.06 3.75 -4.29
CA VAL A 185 -13.03 5.06 -4.99
C VAL A 185 -11.77 5.86 -4.63
N ALA A 186 -11.27 5.71 -3.39
CA ALA A 186 -10.05 6.37 -2.97
C ALA A 186 -8.82 5.83 -3.72
N LEU A 187 -8.70 4.49 -3.86
CA LEU A 187 -7.63 3.87 -4.65
C LEU A 187 -7.71 4.26 -6.12
N CYS A 188 -8.92 4.30 -6.68
CA CYS A 188 -9.13 4.78 -8.03
C CYS A 188 -8.53 6.17 -8.26
N ARG A 189 -8.88 7.15 -7.41
CA ARG A 189 -8.39 8.52 -7.53
C ARG A 189 -6.86 8.59 -7.44
N GLU A 190 -6.27 7.86 -6.51
CA GLU A 190 -4.82 7.84 -6.34
C GLU A 190 -4.11 7.21 -7.53
N LEU A 191 -4.64 6.12 -8.10
CA LEU A 191 -4.11 5.52 -9.33
C LEU A 191 -4.16 6.50 -10.51
N PHE A 192 -5.30 7.18 -10.70
CA PHE A 192 -5.41 8.18 -11.75
C PHE A 192 -4.43 9.33 -11.55
N THR A 193 -4.43 9.94 -10.37
CA THR A 193 -3.66 11.15 -10.09
C THR A 193 -2.15 10.90 -10.08
N ASN A 194 -1.71 9.80 -9.47
CA ASN A 194 -0.30 9.57 -9.17
C ASN A 194 0.37 8.59 -10.13
N LEU A 195 -0.40 7.83 -10.91
CA LEU A 195 0.17 6.86 -11.86
C LEU A 195 -0.23 7.14 -13.30
N PHE A 196 -1.54 7.21 -13.61
CA PHE A 196 -1.97 7.23 -15.01
C PHE A 196 -1.79 8.61 -15.65
N LEU A 197 -2.28 9.68 -15.04
CA LEU A 197 -2.20 11.02 -15.64
C LEU A 197 -0.77 11.49 -15.90
N PRO A 198 0.24 11.22 -15.04
CA PRO A 198 1.62 11.55 -15.35
C PRO A 198 2.18 10.87 -16.60
N LEU A 199 1.55 9.80 -17.07
CA LEU A 199 1.95 9.05 -18.25
C LEU A 199 1.27 9.53 -19.55
N HIS A 200 0.63 10.69 -19.56
CA HIS A 200 -0.14 11.24 -20.67
C HIS A 200 0.62 11.28 -22.01
N ALA A 201 1.94 11.48 -21.98
CA ALA A 201 2.77 11.50 -23.18
C ALA A 201 3.10 10.11 -23.73
N ALA A 202 3.07 9.07 -22.89
CA ALA A 202 3.40 7.69 -23.23
C ALA A 202 2.17 6.84 -23.51
N ALA A 203 1.09 7.05 -22.77
CA ALA A 203 -0.14 6.29 -22.88
C ALA A 203 -0.99 6.76 -24.08
N ALA A 204 -1.70 5.80 -24.69
CA ALA A 204 -2.70 6.11 -25.69
C ALA A 204 -4.03 6.53 -25.03
N GLU A 205 -4.43 5.81 -23.98
CA GLU A 205 -5.70 6.00 -23.30
C GLU A 205 -5.62 5.43 -21.87
N THR A 206 -6.36 6.01 -20.95
CA THR A 206 -6.75 5.36 -19.70
C THR A 206 -8.25 5.43 -19.54
N SER A 207 -8.88 4.33 -19.12
CA SER A 207 -10.34 4.23 -19.06
C SER A 207 -10.82 3.54 -17.79
N VAL A 208 -12.06 3.88 -17.41
CA VAL A 208 -12.85 3.18 -16.40
C VAL A 208 -13.92 2.35 -17.11
N TYR A 209 -13.96 1.06 -16.81
CA TYR A 209 -15.02 0.16 -17.27
C TYR A 209 -15.90 -0.24 -16.09
N VAL A 210 -17.21 -0.20 -16.30
CA VAL A 210 -18.19 -0.62 -15.33
C VAL A 210 -19.11 -1.66 -15.99
N ALA A 211 -19.24 -2.82 -15.35
CA ALA A 211 -20.02 -3.94 -15.89
C ALA A 211 -19.61 -4.35 -17.33
N GLY A 212 -18.32 -4.24 -17.65
CA GLY A 212 -17.78 -4.53 -18.98
C GLY A 212 -18.12 -3.50 -20.06
N LYS A 213 -18.76 -2.38 -19.67
CA LYS A 213 -19.06 -1.27 -20.57
C LYS A 213 -18.08 -0.14 -20.35
N HIS A 214 -17.69 0.50 -21.44
CA HIS A 214 -16.86 1.70 -21.42
C HIS A 214 -17.59 2.82 -20.66
N GLY A 215 -17.00 3.28 -19.55
CA GLY A 215 -17.57 4.34 -18.74
C GLY A 215 -16.97 5.70 -19.04
N TYR A 216 -15.70 5.88 -18.67
CA TYR A 216 -14.98 7.14 -18.86
C TYR A 216 -13.61 6.86 -19.48
N SER A 217 -13.25 7.65 -20.49
CA SER A 217 -11.92 7.64 -21.11
C SER A 217 -11.24 8.98 -20.96
N PHE A 218 -9.92 8.90 -20.81
CA PHE A 218 -8.99 10.01 -20.87
C PHE A 218 -7.89 9.66 -21.87
N TRP A 219 -7.73 10.51 -22.86
CA TRP A 219 -6.83 10.28 -23.99
C TRP A 219 -5.43 10.83 -23.71
N GLY A 220 -4.41 10.08 -24.10
CA GLY A 220 -3.04 10.56 -24.09
C GLY A 220 -2.78 11.63 -25.14
N ASP A 221 -1.68 12.37 -25.02
CA ASP A 221 -1.38 13.55 -25.85
C ASP A 221 -1.46 13.28 -27.35
N LYS A 222 -1.01 12.12 -27.79
CA LYS A 222 -1.02 11.74 -29.20
C LYS A 222 -2.43 11.55 -29.78
N TYR A 223 -3.38 11.21 -28.95
CA TYR A 223 -4.73 10.83 -29.35
C TYR A 223 -5.79 11.83 -28.90
N CYS A 224 -5.42 12.81 -28.09
CA CYS A 224 -6.32 13.83 -27.62
C CYS A 224 -6.39 14.96 -28.63
N SER A 225 -7.47 14.97 -29.44
CA SER A 225 -7.71 15.98 -30.44
C SER A 225 -9.07 16.64 -30.19
N GLY A 226 -9.03 17.92 -29.79
CA GLY A 226 -10.21 18.79 -29.73
C GLY A 226 -10.85 18.96 -28.36
N ASP A 227 -11.76 19.93 -28.27
CA ASP A 227 -12.35 20.43 -27.02
C ASP A 227 -13.40 19.49 -26.38
N ALA A 228 -13.84 18.45 -27.10
CA ALA A 228 -14.88 17.52 -26.65
C ALA A 228 -14.34 16.31 -25.90
N GLU A 229 -13.02 16.11 -25.91
CA GLU A 229 -12.39 14.93 -25.35
C GLU A 229 -11.75 15.22 -23.98
N ARG A 230 -11.77 14.22 -23.11
CA ARG A 230 -11.03 14.30 -21.85
C ARG A 230 -9.57 13.91 -22.12
N CYS A 231 -8.68 14.86 -22.03
CA CYS A 231 -7.24 14.60 -22.17
C CYS A 231 -6.62 14.30 -20.82
N MET A 232 -5.68 13.36 -20.78
CA MET A 232 -4.98 12.99 -19.54
C MET A 232 -4.19 14.18 -18.97
N ASN A 233 -3.58 15.02 -19.82
CA ASN A 233 -2.73 16.14 -19.41
C ASN A 233 -3.51 17.33 -18.78
N ASN A 234 -4.81 17.43 -18.99
CA ASN A 234 -5.66 18.47 -18.44
C ASN A 234 -6.85 17.96 -17.64
N ALA A 235 -6.86 16.67 -17.30
CA ALA A 235 -7.91 16.04 -16.51
C ALA A 235 -8.06 16.74 -15.15
N THR A 236 -9.28 17.17 -14.87
CA THR A 236 -9.58 17.87 -13.61
C THR A 236 -9.91 16.90 -12.49
N PRO A 237 -9.70 17.28 -11.20
CA PRO A 237 -10.11 16.46 -10.06
C PRO A 237 -11.61 16.10 -10.07
N VAL A 238 -12.45 16.96 -10.65
CA VAL A 238 -13.90 16.71 -10.80
C VAL A 238 -14.14 15.55 -11.75
N GLN A 239 -13.53 15.59 -12.94
CA GLN A 239 -13.64 14.52 -13.94
C GLN A 239 -13.14 13.18 -13.42
N ILE A 240 -11.98 13.18 -12.71
CA ILE A 240 -11.44 11.98 -12.07
C ILE A 240 -12.42 11.43 -11.02
N ASN A 241 -12.97 12.31 -10.19
CA ASN A 241 -13.94 11.93 -9.18
C ASN A 241 -15.21 11.35 -9.77
N GLU A 242 -15.72 11.93 -10.85
CA GLU A 242 -16.88 11.40 -11.59
C GLU A 242 -16.59 10.00 -12.14
N ALA A 243 -15.44 9.83 -12.81
CA ALA A 243 -15.02 8.55 -13.35
C ALA A 243 -14.92 7.48 -12.25
N CYS A 244 -14.28 7.80 -11.13
CA CYS A 244 -14.10 6.86 -10.01
C CYS A 244 -15.41 6.56 -9.26
N ASN A 245 -16.33 7.50 -9.17
CA ASN A 245 -17.61 7.29 -8.51
C ASN A 245 -18.54 6.36 -9.31
N THR A 246 -18.31 6.16 -10.61
CA THR A 246 -19.03 5.13 -11.37
C THR A 246 -18.75 3.73 -10.86
N CYS A 247 -17.56 3.49 -10.29
CA CYS A 247 -17.14 2.24 -9.66
C CYS A 247 -17.70 2.03 -8.24
N GLY A 248 -18.23 3.06 -7.63
CA GLY A 248 -18.70 3.00 -6.24
C GLY A 248 -20.04 2.27 -6.05
N LYS A 249 -20.70 1.85 -7.13
CA LYS A 249 -21.94 1.09 -7.05
C LYS A 249 -21.63 -0.38 -6.75
N THR A 250 -22.20 -0.89 -5.69
CA THR A 250 -22.07 -2.30 -5.30
C THR A 250 -22.64 -3.21 -6.38
N GLY A 251 -21.90 -4.26 -6.71
CA GLY A 251 -22.36 -5.31 -7.63
C GLY A 251 -21.97 -5.15 -9.09
N ASP A 252 -21.28 -4.06 -9.46
CA ASP A 252 -20.78 -3.90 -10.82
C ASP A 252 -19.27 -4.25 -10.86
N LEU A 253 -18.88 -5.00 -11.90
CA LEU A 253 -17.46 -5.21 -12.20
C LEU A 253 -16.82 -3.87 -12.55
N CYS A 254 -15.84 -3.47 -11.80
CA CYS A 254 -15.09 -2.25 -12.07
C CYS A 254 -13.62 -2.54 -12.32
N ASN A 255 -13.14 -2.11 -13.48
CA ASN A 255 -11.72 -2.16 -13.79
C ASN A 255 -11.27 -0.87 -14.46
N PHE A 256 -10.01 -0.60 -14.26
CA PHE A 256 -9.27 0.45 -14.93
C PHE A 256 -8.34 -0.18 -15.93
N ASN A 257 -8.14 0.48 -17.06
CA ASN A 257 -7.07 0.11 -17.95
C ASN A 257 -6.22 1.32 -18.31
N ILE A 258 -5.00 1.02 -18.70
CA ILE A 258 -4.11 1.96 -19.36
C ILE A 258 -3.52 1.24 -20.59
N LEU A 259 -3.50 1.94 -21.73
CA LEU A 259 -3.04 1.46 -23.02
C LEU A 259 -1.75 2.18 -23.40
N PHE A 260 -0.76 1.42 -23.89
CA PHE A 260 0.50 1.95 -24.39
C PHE A 260 0.75 1.54 -25.83
#